data_901a963bb62182b253a02685390cb088
#
_entry.id   901a963bb62182b253a02685390cb088
#
_cell.length_a   1.000
_cell.length_b   1.000
_cell.length_c   1.000
_cell.angle_alpha   90.00
_cell.angle_beta   90.00
_cell.angle_gamma   90.00
#
_symmetry.space_group_name_H-M   'P 1'
#
loop_
_entity.id
_entity.type
_entity.pdbx_description
1 polymer ?
#
loop_
_entity_poly.entity_id
_entity_poly.type
_entity_poly.pdbx_seq_one_letter_code
_entity_poly.pdbx_strand_id
1 'polypeptide(L)'
;MLNIIIDDKSKLSLYEQIQSQIKAQILSGDIKPGEMLPSIRTLAKEIKVSIITTKRAYEDLEKEGFLETVQGKGTFVSEKNQDRIKEITMYEIENKLEDIIRQAKAIGLTLDEGIEIFKSIYEEV
;
A
#
# COMPACT_ATOMS: atom_id res chain seq x y z
N MET A 1 -9.55 1.95 11.45
CA MET A 1 -10.54 1.16 10.70
C MET A 1 -10.26 1.26 9.22
N LEU A 2 -10.30 0.14 8.51
CA LEU A 2 -10.03 0.11 7.08
C LEU A 2 -11.06 0.91 6.29
N ASN A 3 -10.58 1.78 5.41
CA ASN A 3 -11.43 2.58 4.55
C ASN A 3 -10.86 2.56 3.13
N ILE A 4 -11.59 1.96 2.19
CA ILE A 4 -11.15 1.83 0.80
C ILE A 4 -12.11 2.56 -0.13
N ILE A 5 -11.54 3.38 -1.01
CA ILE A 5 -12.28 4.11 -2.03
C ILE A 5 -11.76 3.68 -3.40
N ILE A 6 -12.67 3.17 -4.23
CA ILE A 6 -12.33 2.73 -5.58
C ILE A 6 -12.53 3.89 -6.57
N ASP A 7 -11.54 4.10 -7.42
CA ASP A 7 -11.56 5.10 -8.48
C ASP A 7 -11.58 4.39 -9.83
N ASP A 8 -12.70 4.46 -10.54
CA ASP A 8 -12.87 3.84 -11.86
C ASP A 8 -11.99 4.46 -12.94
N LYS A 9 -11.50 5.68 -12.69
CA LYS A 9 -10.66 6.40 -13.65
C LYS A 9 -9.17 6.17 -13.42
N SER A 10 -8.80 5.48 -12.33
CA SER A 10 -7.41 5.17 -12.04
C SER A 10 -6.83 4.21 -13.08
N LYS A 11 -5.53 4.36 -13.35
CA LYS A 11 -4.78 3.42 -14.20
C LYS A 11 -4.50 2.10 -13.49
N LEU A 12 -4.60 2.09 -12.16
CA LEU A 12 -4.40 0.87 -11.37
C LEU A 12 -5.61 -0.04 -11.51
N SER A 13 -5.37 -1.34 -11.61
CA SER A 13 -6.44 -2.35 -11.56
C SER A 13 -7.15 -2.29 -10.21
N LEU A 14 -8.34 -2.89 -10.14
CA LEU A 14 -9.12 -2.88 -8.90
C LEU A 14 -8.37 -3.55 -7.76
N TYR A 15 -7.74 -4.72 -7.99
CA TYR A 15 -7.01 -5.38 -6.91
C TYR A 15 -5.78 -4.58 -6.46
N GLU A 16 -5.11 -3.89 -7.38
CA GLU A 16 -3.99 -3.01 -7.04
C GLU A 16 -4.43 -1.81 -6.20
N GLN A 17 -5.60 -1.24 -6.50
CA GLN A 17 -6.16 -0.16 -5.69
C GLN A 17 -6.46 -0.62 -4.27
N ILE A 18 -7.01 -1.82 -4.12
CA ILE A 18 -7.27 -2.40 -2.79
C ILE A 18 -5.97 -2.61 -2.03
N GLN A 19 -4.99 -3.24 -2.68
CA GLN A 19 -3.68 -3.52 -2.08
C GLN A 19 -2.97 -2.24 -1.64
N SER A 20 -2.89 -1.25 -2.50
CA SER A 20 -2.15 -0.01 -2.21
C SER A 20 -2.77 0.75 -1.04
N GLN A 21 -4.10 0.75 -0.94
CA GLN A 21 -4.79 1.44 0.16
C GLN A 21 -4.64 0.70 1.49
N ILE A 22 -4.69 -0.63 1.48
CA ILE A 22 -4.44 -1.42 2.68
C ILE A 22 -2.99 -1.21 3.15
N LYS A 23 -2.01 -1.30 2.25
CA LYS A 23 -0.61 -1.04 2.58
C LYS A 23 -0.41 0.34 3.17
N ALA A 24 -0.98 1.37 2.55
CA ALA A 24 -0.87 2.74 3.03
C ALA A 24 -1.43 2.90 4.45
N GLN A 25 -2.55 2.28 4.74
CA GLN A 25 -3.17 2.37 6.06
C GLN A 25 -2.43 1.58 7.13
N ILE A 26 -1.79 0.47 6.76
CA ILE A 26 -0.89 -0.27 7.65
C ILE A 26 0.34 0.60 7.98
N LEU A 27 0.94 1.21 6.97
CA LEU A 27 2.14 2.01 7.14
C LEU A 27 1.89 3.30 7.92
N SER A 28 0.73 3.92 7.74
CA SER A 28 0.37 5.14 8.46
C SER A 28 -0.10 4.87 9.89
N GLY A 29 -0.43 3.61 10.21
CA GLY A 29 -0.98 3.26 11.50
C GLY A 29 -2.49 3.46 11.63
N ASP A 30 -3.17 3.80 10.53
CA ASP A 30 -4.63 3.91 10.52
C ASP A 30 -5.29 2.58 10.84
N ILE A 31 -4.71 1.48 10.34
CA ILE A 31 -5.02 0.14 10.82
C ILE A 31 -3.77 -0.42 11.50
N LYS A 32 -3.94 -0.95 12.68
CA LYS A 32 -2.83 -1.29 13.57
C LYS A 32 -2.45 -2.77 13.48
N PRO A 33 -1.19 -3.11 13.80
CA PRO A 33 -0.80 -4.52 13.92
C PRO A 33 -1.78 -5.28 14.81
N GLY A 34 -2.21 -6.45 14.34
CA GLY A 34 -3.19 -7.27 15.04
C GLY A 34 -4.65 -6.90 14.83
N GLU A 35 -4.91 -5.78 14.19
CA GLU A 35 -6.29 -5.37 13.92
C GLU A 35 -6.92 -6.29 12.86
N MET A 36 -8.16 -6.70 13.08
CA MET A 36 -8.89 -7.55 12.15
C MET A 36 -9.45 -6.72 10.99
N LEU A 37 -9.26 -7.21 9.78
CA LEU A 37 -9.85 -6.62 8.59
C LEU A 37 -11.26 -7.19 8.35
N PRO A 38 -12.10 -6.46 7.60
CA PRO A 38 -13.37 -7.04 7.17
C PRO A 38 -13.11 -8.30 6.35
N SER A 39 -14.06 -9.24 6.37
CA SER A 39 -13.96 -10.44 5.53
C SER A 39 -13.92 -10.04 4.06
N ILE A 40 -13.36 -10.93 3.23
CA ILE A 40 -13.32 -10.71 1.77
C ILE A 40 -14.72 -10.41 1.24
N ARG A 41 -15.69 -11.19 1.67
CA ARG A 41 -17.09 -11.06 1.24
C ARG A 41 -17.70 -9.71 1.65
N THR A 42 -17.45 -9.30 2.88
CA THR A 42 -17.93 -8.02 3.41
C THR A 42 -17.32 -6.83 2.67
N LEU A 43 -15.99 -6.85 2.50
CA LEU A 43 -15.30 -5.77 1.80
C LEU A 43 -15.74 -5.68 0.34
N ALA A 44 -15.80 -6.82 -0.35
CA ALA A 44 -16.24 -6.87 -1.75
C ALA A 44 -17.63 -6.22 -1.92
N LYS A 45 -18.55 -6.51 -1.01
CA LYS A 45 -19.89 -5.93 -1.02
C LYS A 45 -19.85 -4.42 -0.78
N GLU A 46 -19.09 -3.97 0.21
CA GLU A 46 -18.97 -2.55 0.56
C GLU A 46 -18.41 -1.69 -0.56
N ILE A 47 -17.37 -2.16 -1.22
CA ILE A 47 -16.70 -1.40 -2.27
C ILE A 47 -17.20 -1.74 -3.68
N LYS A 48 -18.19 -2.63 -3.79
CA LYS A 48 -18.81 -3.04 -5.05
C LYS A 48 -17.79 -3.61 -6.05
N VAL A 49 -16.92 -4.46 -5.56
CA VAL A 49 -15.91 -5.18 -6.34
C VAL A 49 -16.18 -6.67 -6.20
N SER A 50 -15.79 -7.47 -7.18
CA SER A 50 -16.00 -8.92 -7.13
C SER A 50 -15.27 -9.56 -5.96
N ILE A 51 -15.81 -10.67 -5.46
CA ILE A 51 -15.16 -11.47 -4.41
C ILE A 51 -13.81 -11.97 -4.88
N ILE A 52 -13.71 -12.39 -6.14
CA ILE A 52 -12.45 -12.91 -6.71
C ILE A 52 -11.36 -11.83 -6.69
N THR A 53 -11.68 -10.61 -7.10
CA THR A 53 -10.73 -9.49 -7.10
C THR A 53 -10.28 -9.14 -5.68
N THR A 54 -11.22 -9.06 -4.75
CA THR A 54 -10.93 -8.76 -3.34
C THR A 54 -10.09 -9.86 -2.71
N LYS A 55 -10.41 -11.11 -3.00
CA LYS A 55 -9.65 -12.28 -2.53
C LYS A 55 -8.21 -12.23 -3.02
N ARG A 56 -8.00 -11.90 -4.30
CA ARG A 56 -6.67 -11.77 -4.88
C ARG A 56 -5.84 -10.72 -4.13
N ALA A 57 -6.45 -9.58 -3.84
CA ALA A 57 -5.77 -8.52 -3.10
C ALA A 57 -5.32 -9.00 -1.71
N TYR A 58 -6.21 -9.68 -0.98
CA TYR A 58 -5.89 -10.22 0.34
C TYR A 58 -4.81 -11.29 0.29
N GLU A 59 -4.91 -12.23 -0.66
CA GLU A 59 -3.93 -13.31 -0.79
C GLU A 59 -2.54 -12.78 -1.12
N ASP A 60 -2.44 -11.80 -2.01
CA ASP A 60 -1.15 -11.21 -2.36
C ASP A 60 -0.54 -10.47 -1.16
N LEU A 61 -1.35 -9.74 -0.40
CA LEU A 61 -0.88 -9.06 0.81
C LEU A 61 -0.43 -10.05 1.90
N GLU A 62 -1.09 -11.18 1.98
CA GLU A 62 -0.69 -12.26 2.90
C GLU A 62 0.65 -12.85 2.49
N LYS A 63 0.86 -13.11 1.21
CA LYS A 63 2.14 -13.62 0.68
C LYS A 63 3.27 -12.63 0.93
N GLU A 64 3.01 -11.34 0.82
CA GLU A 64 4.01 -10.30 1.09
C GLU A 64 4.26 -10.09 2.57
N GLY A 65 3.44 -10.66 3.45
CA GLY A 65 3.62 -10.56 4.90
C GLY A 65 2.90 -9.40 5.56
N PHE A 66 2.05 -8.66 4.84
CA PHE A 66 1.25 -7.57 5.41
C PHE A 66 0.08 -8.07 6.23
N LEU A 67 -0.53 -9.17 5.81
CA LEU A 67 -1.70 -9.76 6.44
C LEU A 67 -1.44 -11.19 6.89
N GLU A 68 -2.19 -11.63 7.89
CA GLU A 68 -2.20 -13.00 8.38
C GLU A 68 -3.64 -13.48 8.46
N THR A 69 -3.90 -14.65 7.90
CA THR A 69 -5.20 -15.30 8.03
C THR A 69 -5.10 -16.37 9.11
N VAL A 70 -5.99 -16.28 10.10
CA VAL A 70 -6.13 -17.28 11.15
C VAL A 70 -7.43 -18.02 10.89
N GLN A 71 -7.31 -19.30 10.55
CA GLN A 71 -8.45 -20.13 10.19
C GLN A 71 -9.52 -20.12 11.30
N GLY A 72 -10.76 -19.87 10.91
CA GLY A 72 -11.87 -19.80 11.84
C GLY A 72 -12.00 -18.48 12.60
N LYS A 73 -11.03 -17.57 12.47
CA LYS A 73 -11.04 -16.28 13.18
C LYS A 73 -11.09 -15.06 12.26
N GLY A 74 -10.36 -15.09 11.14
CA GLY A 74 -10.37 -14.01 10.17
C GLY A 74 -8.99 -13.61 9.69
N THR A 75 -8.92 -12.46 9.01
CA THR A 75 -7.69 -11.88 8.48
C THR A 75 -7.31 -10.66 9.31
N PHE A 76 -6.04 -10.59 9.67
CA PHE A 76 -5.52 -9.57 10.58
C PHE A 76 -4.28 -8.89 9.97
N VAL A 77 -4.04 -7.66 10.38
CA VAL A 77 -2.76 -6.99 10.09
C VAL A 77 -1.67 -7.75 10.83
N SER A 78 -0.61 -8.14 10.13
CA SER A 78 0.47 -8.92 10.73
C SER A 78 1.17 -8.15 11.85
N GLU A 79 1.40 -8.81 12.98
CA GLU A 79 2.18 -8.25 14.09
C GLU A 79 3.66 -8.60 13.98
N LYS A 80 3.97 -9.78 13.50
CA LYS A 80 5.34 -10.32 13.52
C LYS A 80 6.21 -9.88 12.34
N ASN A 81 5.63 -9.32 11.29
CA ASN A 81 6.35 -8.96 10.07
C ASN A 81 6.61 -7.45 9.92
N GLN A 82 6.56 -6.69 11.01
CA GLN A 82 6.70 -5.22 10.95
C GLN A 82 8.05 -4.78 10.36
N ASP A 83 9.14 -5.43 10.72
CA ASP A 83 10.46 -5.11 10.16
C ASP A 83 10.54 -5.44 8.67
N ARG A 84 9.96 -6.58 8.28
CA ARG A 84 9.90 -6.98 6.87
C ARG A 84 9.06 -6.02 6.04
N ILE A 85 7.94 -5.55 6.60
CA ILE A 85 7.07 -4.57 5.95
C ILE A 85 7.86 -3.28 5.68
N LYS A 86 8.64 -2.82 6.64
CA LYS A 86 9.49 -1.63 6.47
C LYS A 86 10.55 -1.85 5.39
N GLU A 87 11.19 -3.00 5.35
CA GLU A 87 12.20 -3.33 4.35
C GLU A 87 11.60 -3.35 2.94
N ILE A 88 10.44 -3.98 2.76
CA ILE A 88 9.75 -4.03 1.47
C ILE A 88 9.37 -2.61 1.03
N THR A 89 8.85 -1.82 1.95
CA THR A 89 8.45 -0.43 1.67
C THR A 89 9.65 0.43 1.29
N MET A 90 10.76 0.29 2.00
CA MET A 90 12.00 1.00 1.68
C MET A 90 12.47 0.66 0.27
N TYR A 91 12.45 -0.62 -0.08
CA TYR A 91 12.83 -1.07 -1.43
C TYR A 91 11.92 -0.44 -2.51
N GLU A 92 10.61 -0.41 -2.27
CA GLU A 92 9.67 0.22 -3.18
C GLU A 92 9.92 1.73 -3.32
N ILE A 93 10.22 2.41 -2.22
CA ILE A 93 10.56 3.84 -2.22
C ILE A 93 11.81 4.08 -3.04
N GLU A 94 12.86 3.29 -2.82
CA GLU A 94 14.13 3.42 -3.55
C GLU A 94 13.93 3.23 -5.05
N ASN A 95 13.12 2.25 -5.46
CA ASN A 95 12.83 2.02 -6.87
C ASN A 95 12.07 3.18 -7.51
N LYS A 96 11.06 3.70 -6.83
CA LYS A 96 10.30 4.85 -7.31
C LYS A 96 11.17 6.10 -7.39
N LEU A 97 12.02 6.30 -6.39
CA LEU A 97 12.93 7.43 -6.35
C LEU A 97 13.95 7.35 -7.48
N GLU A 98 14.46 6.16 -7.79
CA GLU A 98 15.36 5.95 -8.91
C GLU A 98 14.73 6.35 -10.23
N ASP A 99 13.46 5.98 -10.47
CA ASP A 99 12.75 6.38 -11.68
C ASP A 99 12.56 7.90 -11.76
N ILE A 100 12.24 8.53 -10.64
CA ILE A 100 12.10 9.98 -10.55
C ILE A 100 13.44 10.67 -10.85
N ILE A 101 14.51 10.14 -10.31
CA ILE A 101 15.86 10.69 -10.53
C ILE A 101 16.26 10.60 -12.01
N ARG A 102 15.91 9.49 -12.69
CA ARG A 102 16.16 9.38 -14.12
C ARG A 102 15.41 10.46 -14.91
N GLN A 103 14.18 10.74 -14.56
CA GLN A 103 13.40 11.81 -15.17
C GLN A 103 14.02 13.18 -14.90
N ALA A 104 14.45 13.42 -13.67
CA ALA A 104 15.11 14.66 -13.27
C ALA A 104 16.39 14.91 -14.08
N LYS A 105 17.22 13.87 -14.21
CA LYS A 105 18.45 13.95 -15.01
C LYS A 105 18.15 14.24 -16.48
N ALA A 106 17.08 13.66 -17.00
CA ALA A 106 16.70 13.83 -18.41
C ALA A 106 16.38 15.29 -18.75
N ILE A 107 15.85 16.07 -17.81
CA ILE A 107 15.56 17.50 -18.03
C ILE A 107 16.65 18.43 -17.50
N GLY A 108 17.77 17.88 -17.04
CA GLY A 108 18.89 18.68 -16.55
C GLY A 108 18.75 19.22 -15.14
N LEU A 109 17.84 18.66 -14.34
CA LEU A 109 17.69 19.05 -12.94
C LEU A 109 18.95 18.64 -12.16
N THR A 110 19.53 19.57 -11.42
CA THR A 110 20.74 19.29 -10.63
C THR A 110 20.40 18.59 -9.32
N LEU A 111 21.41 17.99 -8.69
CA LEU A 111 21.23 17.37 -7.37
C LEU A 111 20.74 18.39 -6.34
N ASP A 112 21.30 19.59 -6.32
CA ASP A 112 20.90 20.62 -5.37
C ASP A 112 19.46 21.06 -5.59
N GLU A 113 19.03 21.23 -6.83
CA GLU A 113 17.64 21.52 -7.16
C GLU A 113 16.72 20.40 -6.74
N GLY A 114 17.11 19.15 -6.96
CA GLY A 114 16.36 17.97 -6.53
C GLY A 114 16.21 17.91 -5.01
N ILE A 115 17.27 18.20 -4.27
CA ILE A 115 17.24 18.23 -2.81
C ILE A 115 16.26 19.31 -2.30
N GLU A 116 16.28 20.48 -2.93
CA GLU A 116 15.35 21.56 -2.57
C GLU A 116 13.88 21.14 -2.78
N ILE A 117 13.59 20.50 -3.90
CA ILE A 117 12.27 19.99 -4.19
C ILE A 117 11.85 18.94 -3.14
N PHE A 118 12.75 18.01 -2.83
CA PHE A 118 12.49 16.96 -1.85
C PHE A 118 12.16 17.57 -0.47
N LYS A 119 12.95 18.52 -0.03
CA LYS A 119 12.72 19.21 1.25
C LYS A 119 11.38 19.92 1.27
N SER A 120 11.06 20.65 0.20
CA SER A 120 9.81 21.39 0.09
C SER A 120 8.60 20.47 0.17
N ILE A 121 8.61 19.38 -0.59
CA ILE A 121 7.53 18.40 -0.58
C ILE A 121 7.44 17.70 0.78
N TYR A 122 8.57 17.34 1.37
CA TYR A 122 8.62 16.67 2.66
C TYR A 122 7.96 17.49 3.77
N GLU A 123 8.17 18.80 3.74
CA GLU A 123 7.60 19.71 4.75
C GLU A 123 6.09 19.93 4.57
N GLU A 124 5.58 19.77 3.34
CA GLU A 124 4.15 19.96 3.04
C GLU A 124 3.28 18.74 3.35
N VAL A 125 3.85 17.55 3.41
CA VAL A 125 3.08 16.29 3.50
C VAL A 125 2.88 15.82 4.95
#